data_65b25946e4efeb4513105ae7f40d3bab
#
_entry.id   65b25946e4efeb4513105ae7f40d3bab
#
_cell.length_a   1.000
_cell.length_b   1.000
_cell.length_c   1.000
_cell.angle_alpha   90.00
_cell.angle_beta   90.00
_cell.angle_gamma   90.00
#
_symmetry.space_group_name_H-M   'P 1'
#
loop_
_entity.id
_entity.type
_entity.pdbx_description
1 polymer ?
#
loop_
_entity_poly.entity_id
_entity_poly.type
_entity_poly.pdbx_seq_one_letter_code
_entity_poly.pdbx_strand_id
1 'polypeptide(L)'
;MRTLQRQLLLLAGLALTWGAMAARVSIALRAPAYAGERVRLYRYLDLLTLRTEVLADATVDANGNATLQADVSGTVKATLRIGTLNGDLWLRGGHYTIGFPAADPRKPRSVNGTTEVDLTFTDVDRLDVNALLADLNMRLDDFIAQDLATDQQAGMQAVDIARRGEGTARPDTAKRPATLFITPNWSEARVDTFEAKLRRYYAGVDDPWFQANLEYGIAGLRFGPRVNEKDLFARHLKGRPVLMDVPEYVRFVGAFFEEQLQRGPFRTHEQALLGAVQRADLDSVEALFAQSDFLKDPELCELITLRELYLNFNGKLLDRSGILAMLDKAVERSARPDLGRLAANMRWDLTAMKPGGHLPALVLRDLEGRQVRLDTLGTEATCVAVTAAWCTYCTQEMAALEALSKEYGPYVHIIAISLDHDPKDLRNYLAAHPGQDWTWYFGGDDPAVMDLLRLRAIPAFYLLNGDALAQSPAPPPSNGMAAILHKLKAQAEERNKLRPDQGPPPRQRERR
;
A
#
# COMPACT_ATOMS: atom_id res chain seq x y z
N MET A 1 -23.13 19.44 49.06
CA MET A 1 -22.35 19.90 47.89
C MET A 1 -21.35 18.88 47.31
N ARG A 2 -20.70 18.01 48.09
CA ARG A 2 -19.74 17.01 47.55
C ARG A 2 -20.35 15.81 46.83
N THR A 3 -21.61 15.47 47.07
CA THR A 3 -22.33 14.38 46.41
C THR A 3 -22.86 14.78 45.03
N LEU A 4 -23.26 16.02 44.82
CA LEU A 4 -23.73 16.54 43.53
C LEU A 4 -22.56 16.67 42.51
N GLN A 5 -21.36 17.05 42.96
CA GLN A 5 -20.17 17.12 42.09
C GLN A 5 -19.68 15.73 41.62
N ARG A 6 -19.85 14.67 42.43
CA ARG A 6 -19.51 13.30 42.02
C ARG A 6 -20.50 12.72 41.01
N GLN A 7 -21.79 13.11 41.09
CA GLN A 7 -22.77 12.68 40.10
C GLN A 7 -22.63 13.41 38.76
N LEU A 8 -22.22 14.68 38.76
CA LEU A 8 -21.91 15.43 37.53
C LEU A 8 -20.63 14.90 36.82
N LEU A 9 -19.64 14.44 37.57
CA LEU A 9 -18.43 13.81 37.00
C LEU A 9 -18.69 12.40 36.43
N LEU A 10 -19.66 11.66 37.02
CA LEU A 10 -20.08 10.36 36.47
C LEU A 10 -20.95 10.49 35.22
N LEU A 11 -21.73 11.57 35.08
CA LEU A 11 -22.51 11.87 33.87
C LEU A 11 -21.63 12.43 32.75
N ALA A 12 -20.54 13.14 33.04
CA ALA A 12 -19.57 13.60 32.04
C ALA A 12 -18.68 12.45 31.53
N GLY A 13 -18.47 11.40 32.33
CA GLY A 13 -17.72 10.19 31.92
C GLY A 13 -18.49 9.22 31.04
N LEU A 14 -19.82 9.33 30.96
CA LEU A 14 -20.67 8.47 30.14
C LEU A 14 -20.96 9.05 28.73
N ALA A 15 -20.52 10.27 28.44
CA ALA A 15 -20.80 10.96 27.18
C ALA A 15 -19.69 10.80 26.11
N LEU A 16 -18.64 10.01 26.34
CA LEU A 16 -17.49 9.89 25.44
C LEU A 16 -17.24 8.49 24.85
N THR A 17 -18.23 7.60 24.91
CA THR A 17 -18.21 6.39 24.07
C THR A 17 -19.30 6.46 23.00
N TRP A 18 -19.25 7.47 22.15
CA TRP A 18 -19.83 7.34 20.83
C TRP A 18 -18.85 6.44 20.03
N GLY A 19 -19.00 5.14 20.18
CA GLY A 19 -18.51 4.21 19.19
C GLY A 19 -19.10 4.67 17.85
N ALA A 20 -18.28 4.99 16.87
CA ALA A 20 -18.74 5.36 15.54
C ALA A 20 -19.68 4.25 15.07
N MET A 21 -20.99 4.51 15.04
CA MET A 21 -21.97 3.56 14.54
C MET A 21 -21.64 3.29 13.08
N ALA A 22 -21.53 2.02 12.72
CA ALA A 22 -21.33 1.63 11.34
C ALA A 22 -22.50 2.19 10.50
N ALA A 23 -22.16 2.96 9.48
CA ALA A 23 -23.12 3.50 8.53
C ALA A 23 -23.19 2.63 7.29
N ARG A 24 -24.40 2.29 6.86
CA ARG A 24 -24.59 1.51 5.64
C ARG A 24 -24.28 2.36 4.41
N VAL A 25 -23.50 1.79 3.50
CA VAL A 25 -23.19 2.33 2.17
C VAL A 25 -23.87 1.45 1.13
N SER A 26 -24.51 2.08 0.13
CA SER A 26 -25.05 1.41 -1.05
C SER A 26 -24.50 2.10 -2.30
N ILE A 27 -23.86 1.36 -3.19
CA ILE A 27 -23.32 1.87 -4.45
C ILE A 27 -24.09 1.26 -5.61
N ALA A 28 -24.78 2.10 -6.37
CA ALA A 28 -25.33 1.75 -7.68
C ALA A 28 -24.26 2.06 -8.75
N LEU A 29 -23.63 1.01 -9.27
CA LEU A 29 -22.55 1.13 -10.26
C LEU A 29 -23.09 1.02 -11.66
N ARG A 30 -22.62 1.86 -12.57
CA ARG A 30 -22.82 1.80 -14.03
C ARG A 30 -21.47 1.58 -14.72
N ALA A 31 -21.28 0.39 -15.27
CA ALA A 31 -20.04 -0.07 -15.89
C ALA A 31 -20.34 -0.86 -17.20
N PRO A 32 -20.97 -0.23 -18.21
CA PRO A 32 -21.48 -0.95 -19.38
C PRO A 32 -20.39 -1.64 -20.21
N ALA A 33 -19.15 -1.18 -20.17
CA ALA A 33 -18.01 -1.80 -20.85
C ALA A 33 -17.57 -3.13 -20.20
N TYR A 34 -18.12 -3.49 -19.03
CA TYR A 34 -17.66 -4.61 -18.22
C TYR A 34 -18.80 -5.58 -17.87
N ALA A 35 -19.82 -5.71 -18.73
CA ALA A 35 -20.91 -6.66 -18.53
C ALA A 35 -20.35 -8.09 -18.39
N GLY A 36 -20.75 -8.78 -17.32
CA GLY A 36 -20.26 -10.10 -16.95
C GLY A 36 -19.00 -10.11 -16.05
N GLU A 37 -18.29 -8.98 -15.96
CA GLU A 37 -17.11 -8.85 -15.12
C GLU A 37 -17.47 -8.67 -13.63
N ARG A 38 -16.55 -9.08 -12.78
CA ARG A 38 -16.69 -8.90 -11.32
C ARG A 38 -16.14 -7.55 -10.88
N VAL A 39 -16.96 -6.79 -10.17
CA VAL A 39 -16.56 -5.55 -9.49
C VAL A 39 -16.41 -5.79 -8.02
N ARG A 40 -15.39 -5.20 -7.42
CA ARG A 40 -15.10 -5.30 -5.99
C ARG A 40 -14.89 -3.95 -5.39
N LEU A 41 -15.40 -3.79 -4.18
CA LEU A 41 -15.18 -2.64 -3.35
C LEU A 41 -14.19 -3.02 -2.26
N TYR A 42 -13.05 -2.32 -2.23
CA TYR A 42 -12.05 -2.46 -1.17
C TYR A 42 -12.05 -1.20 -0.31
N ARG A 43 -11.70 -1.34 0.97
CA ARG A 43 -11.27 -0.20 1.79
C ARG A 43 -9.78 -0.28 2.05
N TYR A 44 -9.15 0.87 2.21
CA TYR A 44 -7.80 0.96 2.73
C TYR A 44 -7.85 0.86 4.26
N LEU A 45 -7.04 -0.02 4.83
CA LEU A 45 -6.95 -0.23 6.28
C LEU A 45 -6.16 0.88 6.97
N ASP A 46 -5.22 1.49 6.25
CA ASP A 46 -4.48 2.69 6.62
C ASP A 46 -3.95 3.42 5.38
N LEU A 47 -3.55 4.68 5.56
CA LEU A 47 -3.06 5.54 4.49
C LEU A 47 -1.52 5.55 4.34
N LEU A 48 -0.79 4.74 5.11
CA LEU A 48 0.67 4.59 5.01
C LEU A 48 1.06 3.33 4.25
N THR A 49 0.57 2.17 4.66
CA THR A 49 0.86 0.89 3.99
C THR A 49 -0.02 0.67 2.76
N LEU A 50 -1.15 1.38 2.69
CA LEU A 50 -2.19 1.23 1.67
C LEU A 50 -2.71 -0.21 1.57
N ARG A 51 -2.64 -0.96 2.67
CA ARG A 51 -3.21 -2.31 2.76
C ARG A 51 -4.71 -2.22 2.60
N THR A 52 -5.27 -3.12 1.81
CA THR A 52 -6.71 -3.14 1.51
C THR A 52 -7.37 -4.40 2.04
N GLU A 53 -8.68 -4.32 2.26
CA GLU A 53 -9.56 -5.48 2.46
C GLU A 53 -10.84 -5.32 1.64
N VAL A 54 -11.43 -6.46 1.26
CA VAL A 54 -12.70 -6.47 0.50
C VAL A 54 -13.86 -6.12 1.42
N LEU A 55 -14.63 -5.12 1.03
CA LEU A 55 -15.89 -4.74 1.69
C LEU A 55 -17.11 -5.41 1.05
N ALA A 56 -17.15 -5.45 -0.28
CA ALA A 56 -18.25 -6.02 -1.04
C ALA A 56 -17.78 -6.43 -2.44
N ASP A 57 -18.51 -7.35 -3.06
CA ASP A 57 -18.32 -7.73 -4.45
C ASP A 57 -19.68 -7.99 -5.13
N ALA A 58 -19.71 -7.80 -6.46
CA ALA A 58 -20.87 -8.05 -7.29
C ALA A 58 -20.41 -8.37 -8.72
N THR A 59 -21.30 -8.96 -9.51
CA THR A 59 -21.09 -9.11 -10.96
C THR A 59 -21.88 -8.02 -11.70
N VAL A 60 -21.25 -7.39 -12.67
CA VAL A 60 -21.90 -6.41 -13.56
C VAL A 60 -22.89 -7.16 -14.45
N ASP A 61 -24.16 -6.79 -14.40
CA ASP A 61 -25.21 -7.45 -15.19
C ASP A 61 -25.08 -7.16 -16.71
N ALA A 62 -25.93 -7.81 -17.50
CA ALA A 62 -25.95 -7.65 -18.95
C ALA A 62 -26.27 -6.21 -19.42
N ASN A 63 -26.87 -5.38 -18.55
CA ASN A 63 -27.17 -3.97 -18.81
C ASN A 63 -26.04 -3.04 -18.34
N GLY A 64 -24.95 -3.60 -17.81
CA GLY A 64 -23.82 -2.84 -17.30
C GLY A 64 -24.03 -2.26 -15.91
N ASN A 65 -24.90 -2.82 -15.08
CA ASN A 65 -25.14 -2.33 -13.72
C ASN A 65 -24.69 -3.36 -12.67
N ALA A 66 -24.28 -2.86 -11.51
CA ALA A 66 -24.04 -3.66 -10.32
C ALA A 66 -24.44 -2.90 -9.06
N THR A 67 -24.78 -3.61 -7.99
CA THR A 67 -25.08 -3.00 -6.68
C THR A 67 -24.16 -3.61 -5.64
N LEU A 68 -23.47 -2.74 -4.89
CA LEU A 68 -22.60 -3.10 -3.81
C LEU A 68 -23.14 -2.51 -2.50
N GLN A 69 -23.07 -3.28 -1.41
CA GLN A 69 -23.48 -2.84 -0.08
C GLN A 69 -22.38 -3.15 0.92
N ALA A 70 -22.08 -2.20 1.80
CA ALA A 70 -21.08 -2.35 2.85
C ALA A 70 -21.46 -1.52 4.08
N ASP A 71 -20.86 -1.83 5.22
CA ASP A 71 -20.95 -1.03 6.43
C ASP A 71 -19.57 -0.38 6.69
N VAL A 72 -19.56 0.93 6.94
CA VAL A 72 -18.33 1.69 7.19
C VAL A 72 -18.45 2.50 8.47
N SER A 73 -17.36 2.70 9.18
CA SER A 73 -17.28 3.56 10.36
C SER A 73 -16.42 4.78 10.06
N GLY A 74 -17.00 5.99 10.18
CA GLY A 74 -16.31 7.23 9.83
C GLY A 74 -16.15 7.42 8.32
N THR A 75 -15.17 8.22 7.92
CA THR A 75 -14.81 8.43 6.52
C THR A 75 -13.68 7.49 6.15
N VAL A 76 -13.90 6.62 5.18
CA VAL A 76 -12.90 5.63 4.76
C VAL A 76 -12.51 5.84 3.30
N LYS A 77 -11.22 5.73 3.01
CA LYS A 77 -10.74 5.62 1.63
C LYS A 77 -11.09 4.23 1.11
N ALA A 78 -11.68 4.18 -0.07
CA ALA A 78 -12.06 2.94 -0.74
C ALA A 78 -11.62 2.97 -2.21
N THR A 79 -11.64 1.81 -2.85
CA THR A 79 -11.42 1.70 -4.30
C THR A 79 -12.36 0.67 -4.90
N LEU A 80 -12.96 1.01 -6.03
CA LEU A 80 -13.67 0.07 -6.89
C LEU A 80 -12.70 -0.52 -7.90
N ARG A 81 -12.67 -1.86 -8.00
CA ARG A 81 -11.79 -2.57 -8.92
C ARG A 81 -12.58 -3.44 -9.88
N ILE A 82 -12.27 -3.32 -11.18
CA ILE A 82 -12.71 -4.24 -12.22
C ILE A 82 -11.46 -4.68 -12.99
N GLY A 83 -11.10 -5.96 -12.90
CA GLY A 83 -9.85 -6.47 -13.47
C GLY A 83 -8.62 -5.72 -12.93
N THR A 84 -7.87 -5.05 -13.83
CA THR A 84 -6.69 -4.24 -13.48
C THR A 84 -7.00 -2.75 -13.30
N LEU A 85 -8.27 -2.34 -13.35
CA LEU A 85 -8.67 -0.93 -13.24
C LEU A 85 -9.12 -0.63 -11.82
N ASN A 86 -8.62 0.47 -11.26
CA ASN A 86 -8.96 0.97 -9.93
C ASN A 86 -9.55 2.37 -10.01
N GLY A 87 -10.67 2.59 -9.34
CA GLY A 87 -11.23 3.92 -9.15
C GLY A 87 -11.37 4.23 -7.66
N ASP A 88 -10.62 5.21 -7.17
CA ASP A 88 -10.63 5.60 -5.76
C ASP A 88 -11.82 6.49 -5.42
N LEU A 89 -12.35 6.32 -4.21
CA LEU A 89 -13.45 7.10 -3.66
C LEU A 89 -13.39 7.17 -2.12
N TRP A 90 -14.20 8.07 -1.56
CA TRP A 90 -14.39 8.17 -0.12
C TRP A 90 -15.80 7.75 0.26
N LEU A 91 -15.93 6.95 1.31
CA LEU A 91 -17.21 6.43 1.81
C LEU A 91 -17.44 6.88 3.24
N ARG A 92 -18.64 7.35 3.53
CA ARG A 92 -19.06 7.76 4.88
C ARG A 92 -20.39 7.15 5.29
N GLY A 93 -21.16 6.70 4.36
CA GLY A 93 -22.53 6.21 4.51
C GLY A 93 -23.43 6.75 3.43
N GLY A 94 -24.64 6.20 3.30
CA GLY A 94 -25.63 6.66 2.33
C GLY A 94 -25.56 5.94 0.98
N HIS A 95 -26.06 6.60 -0.05
CA HIS A 95 -26.19 6.05 -1.39
C HIS A 95 -25.33 6.81 -2.39
N TYR A 96 -24.62 6.07 -3.23
CA TYR A 96 -23.78 6.61 -4.31
C TYR A 96 -24.19 6.02 -5.64
N THR A 97 -24.37 6.87 -6.66
CA THR A 97 -24.49 6.42 -8.06
C THR A 97 -23.18 6.73 -8.78
N ILE A 98 -22.49 5.68 -9.21
CA ILE A 98 -21.12 5.77 -9.71
C ILE A 98 -21.04 5.20 -11.13
N GLY A 99 -20.47 5.99 -12.05
CA GLY A 99 -20.09 5.51 -13.38
C GLY A 99 -18.61 5.07 -13.38
N PHE A 100 -18.35 3.86 -13.85
CA PHE A 100 -17.02 3.33 -14.05
C PHE A 100 -16.64 3.45 -15.53
N PRO A 101 -15.61 4.23 -15.88
CA PRO A 101 -15.27 4.49 -17.28
C PRO A 101 -14.65 3.28 -17.97
N ALA A 102 -14.75 3.22 -19.30
CA ALA A 102 -14.02 2.25 -20.10
C ALA A 102 -12.50 2.48 -19.97
N ALA A 103 -11.72 1.41 -20.12
CA ALA A 103 -10.26 1.49 -20.11
C ALA A 103 -9.74 2.40 -21.22
N ASP A 104 -8.89 3.36 -20.87
CA ASP A 104 -8.13 4.14 -21.86
C ASP A 104 -6.76 3.45 -22.07
N PRO A 105 -6.52 2.87 -23.27
CA PRO A 105 -5.26 2.17 -23.53
C PRO A 105 -4.03 3.09 -23.51
N ARG A 106 -4.22 4.42 -23.52
CA ARG A 106 -3.16 5.43 -23.45
C ARG A 106 -2.74 5.76 -22.03
N LYS A 107 -3.57 5.43 -21.02
CA LYS A 107 -3.21 5.66 -19.61
C LYS A 107 -2.11 4.67 -19.20
N PRO A 108 -1.02 5.15 -18.58
CA PRO A 108 0.05 4.27 -18.11
C PRO A 108 -0.46 3.32 -17.01
N ARG A 109 0.02 2.09 -17.02
CA ARG A 109 -0.19 1.19 -15.89
C ARG A 109 0.68 1.63 -14.72
N SER A 110 0.15 1.56 -13.52
CA SER A 110 0.94 1.81 -12.30
C SER A 110 2.04 0.74 -12.16
N VAL A 111 3.01 1.02 -11.27
CA VAL A 111 4.07 0.06 -10.90
C VAL A 111 3.49 -1.29 -10.44
N ASN A 112 2.28 -1.30 -9.92
CA ASN A 112 1.55 -2.49 -9.47
C ASN A 112 0.74 -3.20 -10.58
N GLY A 113 0.89 -2.79 -11.85
CA GLY A 113 0.14 -3.38 -12.97
C GLY A 113 -1.31 -2.95 -13.07
N THR A 114 -1.79 -2.08 -12.16
CA THR A 114 -3.15 -1.51 -12.21
C THR A 114 -3.17 -0.19 -12.96
N THR A 115 -4.32 0.19 -13.49
CA THR A 115 -4.55 1.49 -14.13
C THR A 115 -5.59 2.26 -13.32
N GLU A 116 -5.27 3.47 -12.91
CA GLU A 116 -6.22 4.32 -12.21
C GLU A 116 -7.21 4.93 -13.20
N VAL A 117 -8.48 4.94 -12.80
CA VAL A 117 -9.58 5.53 -13.55
C VAL A 117 -10.33 6.55 -12.70
N ASP A 118 -10.82 7.60 -13.36
CA ASP A 118 -11.58 8.65 -12.69
C ASP A 118 -13.06 8.24 -12.65
N LEU A 119 -13.58 7.95 -11.45
CA LEU A 119 -14.98 7.63 -11.26
C LEU A 119 -15.85 8.85 -11.49
N THR A 120 -17.00 8.66 -12.13
CA THR A 120 -18.00 9.72 -12.27
C THR A 120 -19.10 9.53 -11.24
N PHE A 121 -19.41 10.57 -10.48
CA PHE A 121 -20.49 10.56 -9.51
C PHE A 121 -21.72 11.26 -10.09
N THR A 122 -22.87 10.58 -10.04
CA THR A 122 -24.16 11.16 -10.44
C THR A 122 -24.98 11.39 -9.17
N ASP A 123 -25.65 12.53 -9.07
CA ASP A 123 -26.54 12.88 -7.95
C ASP A 123 -25.84 12.97 -6.58
N VAL A 124 -24.54 13.29 -6.55
CA VAL A 124 -23.81 13.54 -5.31
C VAL A 124 -24.06 14.96 -4.82
N ASP A 125 -24.36 15.09 -3.51
CA ASP A 125 -24.49 16.39 -2.86
C ASP A 125 -23.17 17.17 -2.98
N ARG A 126 -23.25 18.47 -3.16
CA ARG A 126 -22.08 19.35 -3.22
C ARG A 126 -21.26 19.35 -1.92
N LEU A 127 -21.88 18.96 -0.81
CA LEU A 127 -21.23 18.79 0.49
C LEU A 127 -20.76 17.35 0.74
N ASP A 128 -20.92 16.44 -0.23
CA ASP A 128 -20.32 15.12 -0.15
C ASP A 128 -18.80 15.20 -0.16
N VAL A 129 -18.15 14.33 0.60
CA VAL A 129 -16.68 14.33 0.77
C VAL A 129 -15.93 14.15 -0.55
N ASN A 130 -16.47 13.39 -1.51
CA ASN A 130 -15.86 13.22 -2.83
C ASN A 130 -15.90 14.51 -3.64
N ALA A 131 -17.05 15.21 -3.63
CA ALA A 131 -17.21 16.49 -4.32
C ALA A 131 -16.34 17.57 -3.69
N LEU A 132 -16.34 17.67 -2.36
CA LEU A 132 -15.53 18.64 -1.62
C LEU A 132 -14.03 18.44 -1.84
N LEU A 133 -13.55 17.19 -1.77
CA LEU A 133 -12.12 16.91 -2.00
C LEU A 133 -11.72 17.13 -3.46
N ALA A 134 -12.57 16.77 -4.42
CA ALA A 134 -12.29 17.04 -5.84
C ALA A 134 -12.14 18.55 -6.11
N ASP A 135 -13.05 19.38 -5.56
CA ASP A 135 -12.98 20.85 -5.68
C ASP A 135 -11.76 21.42 -4.94
N LEU A 136 -11.43 20.91 -3.75
CA LEU A 136 -10.25 21.33 -2.99
C LEU A 136 -8.95 20.99 -3.75
N ASN A 137 -8.81 19.75 -4.21
CA ASN A 137 -7.62 19.30 -4.93
C ASN A 137 -7.43 20.09 -6.22
N MET A 138 -8.49 20.31 -7.00
CA MET A 138 -8.42 21.15 -8.20
C MET A 138 -7.87 22.56 -7.89
N ARG A 139 -8.32 23.18 -6.80
CA ARG A 139 -7.84 24.53 -6.39
C ARG A 139 -6.39 24.52 -5.92
N LEU A 140 -5.97 23.48 -5.20
CA LEU A 140 -4.58 23.31 -4.78
C LEU A 140 -3.68 23.11 -5.99
N ASP A 141 -4.08 22.24 -6.93
CA ASP A 141 -3.34 21.97 -8.16
C ASP A 141 -3.23 23.20 -9.07
N ASP A 142 -4.32 23.97 -9.21
CA ASP A 142 -4.32 25.24 -9.94
C ASP A 142 -3.34 26.26 -9.31
N PHE A 143 -3.33 26.35 -7.97
CA PHE A 143 -2.39 27.22 -7.26
C PHE A 143 -0.93 26.80 -7.52
N ILE A 144 -0.65 25.49 -7.46
CA ILE A 144 0.67 24.93 -7.74
C ILE A 144 1.07 25.16 -9.21
N ALA A 145 0.17 24.89 -10.15
CA ALA A 145 0.43 25.05 -11.58
C ALA A 145 0.72 26.50 -11.97
N GLN A 146 -0.03 27.47 -11.40
CA GLN A 146 0.21 28.91 -11.65
C GLN A 146 1.59 29.36 -11.17
N ASP A 147 2.07 28.80 -10.06
CA ASP A 147 3.38 29.17 -9.55
C ASP A 147 4.51 28.60 -10.41
N LEU A 148 4.41 27.30 -10.76
CA LEU A 148 5.38 26.66 -11.65
C LEU A 148 5.49 27.39 -13.00
N ALA A 149 4.37 27.85 -13.57
CA ALA A 149 4.37 28.64 -14.81
C ALA A 149 5.06 29.98 -14.61
N THR A 150 4.85 30.66 -13.48
CA THR A 150 5.49 31.93 -13.13
C THR A 150 7.00 31.76 -12.97
N ASP A 151 7.45 30.71 -12.30
CA ASP A 151 8.86 30.40 -12.09
C ASP A 151 9.57 30.03 -13.40
N GLN A 152 8.90 29.26 -14.27
CA GLN A 152 9.44 28.95 -15.61
C GLN A 152 9.61 30.22 -16.46
N GLN A 153 8.63 31.11 -16.43
CA GLN A 153 8.74 32.41 -17.16
C GLN A 153 9.86 33.26 -16.61
N ALA A 154 10.01 33.38 -15.29
CA ALA A 154 11.09 34.12 -14.65
C ALA A 154 12.45 33.47 -14.96
N GLY A 155 12.57 32.16 -14.98
CA GLY A 155 13.77 31.44 -15.37
C GLY A 155 14.15 31.66 -16.83
N MET A 156 13.18 31.62 -17.75
CA MET A 156 13.43 31.95 -19.18
C MET A 156 13.85 33.40 -19.38
N GLN A 157 13.21 34.34 -18.69
CA GLN A 157 13.61 35.76 -18.73
C GLN A 157 15.03 35.95 -18.19
N ALA A 158 15.41 35.29 -17.09
CA ALA A 158 16.77 35.39 -16.55
C ALA A 158 17.82 34.83 -17.53
N VAL A 159 17.51 33.72 -18.21
CA VAL A 159 18.36 33.16 -19.28
C VAL A 159 18.47 34.13 -20.48
N ASP A 160 17.38 34.76 -20.88
CA ASP A 160 17.37 35.72 -21.96
C ASP A 160 18.14 36.99 -21.61
N ILE A 161 18.01 37.51 -20.39
CA ILE A 161 18.81 38.64 -19.89
C ILE A 161 20.29 38.27 -19.87
N ALA A 162 20.65 37.09 -19.39
CA ALA A 162 22.02 36.59 -19.37
C ALA A 162 22.60 36.43 -20.80
N ARG A 163 21.78 35.95 -21.76
CA ARG A 163 22.18 35.85 -23.18
C ARG A 163 22.37 37.19 -23.87
N ARG A 164 21.59 38.22 -23.50
CA ARG A 164 21.70 39.57 -24.09
C ARG A 164 22.83 40.40 -23.52
N GLY A 165 23.51 39.91 -22.45
CA GLY A 165 24.61 40.64 -21.82
C GLY A 165 24.19 41.91 -21.06
N GLU A 166 22.89 42.10 -20.77
CA GLU A 166 22.33 43.29 -20.14
C GLU A 166 22.46 43.26 -18.59
N GLY A 167 23.05 42.22 -18.02
CA GLY A 167 23.36 42.15 -16.59
C GLY A 167 24.70 42.84 -16.31
N THR A 168 24.73 43.87 -15.47
CA THR A 168 25.95 44.53 -15.01
C THR A 168 26.88 43.52 -14.33
N ALA A 169 27.78 42.95 -15.10
CA ALA A 169 28.81 42.05 -14.61
C ALA A 169 29.84 42.86 -13.82
N ARG A 170 29.85 42.72 -12.50
CA ARG A 170 31.09 42.92 -11.74
C ARG A 170 32.00 41.72 -12.01
N PRO A 171 33.25 41.95 -12.45
CA PRO A 171 34.17 40.85 -12.62
C PRO A 171 34.63 40.36 -11.25
N ASP A 172 34.07 39.29 -10.76
CA ASP A 172 34.63 38.57 -9.63
C ASP A 172 35.07 37.15 -10.05
N THR A 173 36.30 36.89 -9.75
CA THR A 173 37.14 35.78 -10.21
C THR A 173 36.86 34.46 -9.53
N ALA A 174 35.66 33.94 -9.63
CA ALA A 174 35.38 32.57 -9.24
C ALA A 174 34.43 31.89 -10.26
N LYS A 175 35.03 31.15 -11.19
CA LYS A 175 34.32 30.25 -12.10
C LYS A 175 33.58 29.15 -11.31
N ARG A 176 32.37 29.44 -10.84
CA ARG A 176 31.38 28.42 -10.50
C ARG A 176 30.34 28.42 -11.64
N PRO A 177 30.03 27.25 -12.23
CA PRO A 177 28.90 27.16 -13.12
C PRO A 177 27.66 27.56 -12.31
N ALA A 178 26.87 28.51 -12.87
CA ALA A 178 25.58 28.88 -12.32
C ALA A 178 24.69 27.63 -12.38
N THR A 179 24.59 26.89 -11.29
CA THR A 179 23.56 25.90 -11.09
C THR A 179 22.26 26.67 -10.91
N LEU A 180 21.47 26.73 -11.98
CA LEU A 180 20.10 27.23 -11.93
C LEU A 180 19.28 26.19 -11.14
N PHE A 181 19.29 26.29 -9.82
CA PHE A 181 18.27 25.65 -8.99
C PHE A 181 17.03 26.55 -9.08
N ILE A 182 16.07 26.16 -9.89
CA ILE A 182 14.71 26.71 -9.83
C ILE A 182 14.09 26.15 -8.56
N THR A 183 14.26 26.85 -7.46
CA THR A 183 13.55 26.54 -6.22
C THR A 183 12.21 27.26 -6.29
N PRO A 184 11.06 26.58 -6.11
CA PRO A 184 9.76 27.24 -6.05
C PRO A 184 9.83 28.37 -5.01
N ASN A 185 9.64 29.60 -5.44
CA ASN A 185 9.79 30.76 -4.57
C ASN A 185 8.41 31.16 -4.05
N TRP A 186 7.76 30.19 -3.33
CA TRP A 186 6.50 30.49 -2.63
C TRP A 186 6.76 31.60 -1.63
N SER A 187 6.23 32.77 -1.87
CA SER A 187 6.20 33.77 -0.81
C SER A 187 5.12 33.35 0.20
N GLU A 188 5.42 33.34 1.50
CA GLU A 188 4.44 33.08 2.57
C GLU A 188 3.16 33.92 2.37
N ALA A 189 3.32 35.19 2.01
CA ALA A 189 2.21 36.11 1.73
C ALA A 189 1.26 35.62 0.64
N ARG A 190 1.77 34.89 -0.37
CA ARG A 190 0.94 34.30 -1.42
C ARG A 190 0.13 33.12 -0.89
N VAL A 191 0.75 32.25 -0.10
CA VAL A 191 0.05 31.15 0.58
C VAL A 191 -0.99 31.70 1.55
N ASP A 192 -0.66 32.75 2.32
CA ASP A 192 -1.61 33.39 3.25
C ASP A 192 -2.83 33.97 2.52
N THR A 193 -2.58 34.60 1.37
CA THR A 193 -3.67 35.12 0.53
C THR A 193 -4.56 33.99 -0.02
N PHE A 194 -3.95 32.92 -0.44
CA PHE A 194 -4.67 31.74 -0.94
C PHE A 194 -5.45 31.04 0.19
N GLU A 195 -4.83 30.85 1.36
CA GLU A 195 -5.49 30.34 2.54
C GLU A 195 -6.73 31.15 2.92
N ALA A 196 -6.60 32.47 2.97
CA ALA A 196 -7.73 33.35 3.29
C ALA A 196 -8.90 33.20 2.28
N LYS A 197 -8.58 33.03 0.99
CA LYS A 197 -9.58 32.78 -0.06
C LYS A 197 -10.27 31.42 0.13
N LEU A 198 -9.50 30.35 0.38
CA LEU A 198 -10.05 29.01 0.56
C LEU A 198 -10.91 28.92 1.84
N ARG A 199 -10.44 29.47 2.97
CA ARG A 199 -11.21 29.48 4.21
C ARG A 199 -12.53 30.25 4.07
N ARG A 200 -12.53 31.37 3.32
CA ARG A 200 -13.77 32.10 3.01
C ARG A 200 -14.69 31.26 2.12
N TYR A 201 -14.13 30.58 1.12
CA TYR A 201 -14.93 29.78 0.19
C TYR A 201 -15.61 28.60 0.88
N TYR A 202 -14.90 27.91 1.77
CA TYR A 202 -15.42 26.77 2.53
C TYR A 202 -15.97 27.12 3.92
N ALA A 203 -16.24 28.38 4.21
CA ALA A 203 -16.74 28.83 5.52
C ALA A 203 -18.08 28.22 5.92
N GLY A 204 -18.88 27.76 4.95
CA GLY A 204 -20.16 27.09 5.20
C GLY A 204 -20.08 25.56 5.31
N VAL A 205 -18.88 24.98 5.22
CA VAL A 205 -18.69 23.53 5.34
C VAL A 205 -18.29 23.20 6.78
N ASP A 206 -19.26 22.76 7.56
CA ASP A 206 -19.06 22.39 8.98
C ASP A 206 -18.81 20.87 9.10
N ASP A 207 -17.74 20.40 8.46
CA ASP A 207 -17.30 19.01 8.48
C ASP A 207 -15.86 18.94 9.00
N PRO A 208 -15.64 18.42 10.23
CA PRO A 208 -14.31 18.41 10.84
C PRO A 208 -13.27 17.64 10.03
N TRP A 209 -13.64 16.54 9.38
CA TRP A 209 -12.73 15.75 8.56
C TRP A 209 -12.31 16.52 7.31
N PHE A 210 -13.26 17.19 6.62
CA PHE A 210 -12.93 18.03 5.48
C PHE A 210 -12.10 19.25 5.90
N GLN A 211 -12.43 19.91 7.02
CA GLN A 211 -11.69 21.05 7.55
C GLN A 211 -10.22 20.65 7.91
N ALA A 212 -9.99 19.42 8.38
CA ALA A 212 -8.65 18.92 8.58
C ALA A 212 -7.90 18.73 7.24
N ASN A 213 -8.55 18.20 6.19
CA ASN A 213 -7.96 18.12 4.85
C ASN A 213 -7.61 19.51 4.30
N LEU A 214 -8.49 20.48 4.45
CA LEU A 214 -8.25 21.87 4.07
C LEU A 214 -7.05 22.46 4.83
N GLU A 215 -6.99 22.29 6.13
CA GLU A 215 -5.90 22.76 6.99
C GLU A 215 -4.55 22.20 6.55
N TYR A 216 -4.44 20.86 6.44
CA TYR A 216 -3.16 20.21 6.14
C TYR A 216 -2.79 20.27 4.65
N GLY A 217 -3.75 20.38 3.74
CA GLY A 217 -3.51 20.66 2.33
C GLY A 217 -2.85 22.03 2.14
N ILE A 218 -3.35 23.05 2.84
CA ILE A 218 -2.73 24.40 2.84
C ILE A 218 -1.38 24.38 3.56
N ALA A 219 -1.27 23.69 4.71
CA ALA A 219 -0.01 23.58 5.45
C ALA A 219 1.09 22.92 4.59
N GLY A 220 0.73 21.95 3.77
CA GLY A 220 1.64 21.32 2.80
C GLY A 220 2.26 22.27 1.78
N LEU A 221 1.56 23.36 1.42
CA LEU A 221 2.09 24.39 0.54
C LEU A 221 3.17 25.26 1.19
N ARG A 222 3.34 25.18 2.51
CA ARG A 222 4.33 25.96 3.26
C ARG A 222 5.70 25.31 3.34
N PHE A 223 5.85 24.08 2.84
CA PHE A 223 7.17 23.46 2.74
C PHE A 223 8.02 24.15 1.66
N GLY A 224 9.27 24.41 2.00
CA GLY A 224 10.22 25.03 1.10
C GLY A 224 11.55 25.33 1.79
N PRO A 225 12.57 25.81 1.07
CA PRO A 225 13.93 25.96 1.57
C PRO A 225 14.10 27.02 2.68
N ARG A 226 13.09 27.86 2.91
CA ARG A 226 13.09 28.90 3.95
C ARG A 226 12.05 28.66 5.03
N VAL A 227 11.49 27.46 5.11
CA VAL A 227 10.47 27.16 6.11
C VAL A 227 11.05 27.22 7.53
N ASN A 228 10.33 27.88 8.42
CA ASN A 228 10.62 27.80 9.84
C ASN A 228 9.85 26.56 10.40
N GLU A 229 10.57 25.44 10.53
CA GLU A 229 10.00 24.19 11.04
C GLU A 229 9.34 24.35 12.42
N LYS A 230 9.91 25.20 13.32
CA LYS A 230 9.35 25.44 14.65
C LYS A 230 7.99 26.14 14.58
N ASP A 231 7.86 27.12 13.71
CA ASP A 231 6.58 27.83 13.54
C ASP A 231 5.54 26.94 12.85
N LEU A 232 5.96 26.15 11.85
CA LEU A 232 5.09 25.22 11.17
C LEU A 232 4.58 24.12 12.14
N PHE A 233 5.47 23.57 12.97
CA PHE A 233 5.11 22.64 14.02
C PHE A 233 4.17 23.26 15.06
N ALA A 234 4.48 24.44 15.55
CA ALA A 234 3.68 25.12 16.58
C ALA A 234 2.26 25.43 16.06
N ARG A 235 2.12 25.74 14.79
CA ARG A 235 0.84 26.07 14.15
C ARG A 235 -0.01 24.84 13.85
N HIS A 236 0.60 23.74 13.37
CA HIS A 236 -0.15 22.63 12.76
C HIS A 236 -0.04 21.29 13.52
N LEU A 237 0.95 21.07 14.40
CA LEU A 237 1.14 19.78 15.07
C LEU A 237 1.13 19.86 16.61
N LYS A 238 1.65 20.94 17.19
CA LYS A 238 1.78 21.05 18.63
C LYS A 238 0.41 21.00 19.34
N GLY A 239 0.22 19.98 20.19
CA GLY A 239 -1.02 19.81 20.95
C GLY A 239 -2.25 19.50 20.09
N ARG A 240 -2.04 19.03 18.88
CA ARG A 240 -3.11 18.61 17.97
C ARG A 240 -3.21 17.08 17.91
N PRO A 241 -4.42 16.53 17.72
CA PRO A 241 -4.59 15.07 17.63
C PRO A 241 -3.91 14.51 16.38
N VAL A 242 -3.51 13.25 16.46
CA VAL A 242 -3.04 12.45 15.33
C VAL A 242 -4.26 12.00 14.52
N LEU A 243 -4.28 12.30 13.20
CA LEU A 243 -5.44 12.10 12.30
C LEU A 243 -5.07 11.11 11.18
N MET A 244 -5.02 9.82 11.49
CA MET A 244 -4.59 8.78 10.55
C MET A 244 -5.57 8.49 9.41
N ASP A 245 -6.81 8.95 9.52
CA ASP A 245 -7.87 8.85 8.50
C ASP A 245 -7.94 10.07 7.55
N VAL A 246 -7.12 11.10 7.80
CA VAL A 246 -7.07 12.34 7.00
C VAL A 246 -5.86 12.30 6.08
N PRO A 247 -6.02 12.16 4.74
CA PRO A 247 -4.90 11.98 3.82
C PRO A 247 -3.93 13.16 3.81
N GLU A 248 -4.44 14.39 3.88
CA GLU A 248 -3.59 15.57 3.89
C GLU A 248 -2.77 15.68 5.19
N TYR A 249 -3.29 15.22 6.33
CA TYR A 249 -2.53 15.10 7.56
C TYR A 249 -1.38 14.09 7.41
N VAL A 250 -1.69 12.89 6.91
CA VAL A 250 -0.67 11.83 6.71
C VAL A 250 0.42 12.30 5.75
N ARG A 251 0.04 12.99 4.66
CA ARG A 251 0.99 13.58 3.71
C ARG A 251 1.85 14.67 4.37
N PHE A 252 1.23 15.58 5.11
CA PHE A 252 1.92 16.66 5.81
C PHE A 252 2.92 16.14 6.84
N VAL A 253 2.50 15.22 7.70
CA VAL A 253 3.36 14.57 8.70
C VAL A 253 4.50 13.82 8.02
N GLY A 254 4.20 13.11 6.92
CA GLY A 254 5.20 12.41 6.12
C GLY A 254 6.31 13.33 5.61
N ALA A 255 5.94 14.51 5.10
CA ALA A 255 6.89 15.53 4.62
C ALA A 255 7.62 16.24 5.77
N PHE A 256 6.92 16.58 6.86
CA PHE A 256 7.53 17.26 8.00
C PHE A 256 8.61 16.42 8.69
N PHE A 257 8.37 15.12 8.83
CA PHE A 257 9.29 14.17 9.44
C PHE A 257 10.08 13.34 8.41
N GLU A 258 10.32 13.89 7.21
CA GLU A 258 11.16 13.23 6.22
C GLU A 258 12.60 13.12 6.72
N GLU A 259 13.23 11.95 6.46
CA GLU A 259 14.63 11.65 6.85
C GLU A 259 14.94 11.89 8.33
N GLN A 260 14.00 11.62 9.23
CA GLN A 260 14.12 11.94 10.65
C GLN A 260 15.36 11.29 11.28
N LEU A 261 15.73 10.06 10.90
CA LEU A 261 16.92 9.38 11.42
C LEU A 261 18.24 10.04 11.03
N GLN A 262 18.24 10.91 10.03
CA GLN A 262 19.43 11.66 9.59
C GLN A 262 19.57 13.01 10.32
N ARG A 263 18.58 13.39 11.11
CA ARG A 263 18.48 14.70 11.75
C ARG A 263 18.62 14.62 13.27
N GLY A 264 19.06 15.74 13.89
CA GLY A 264 18.97 16.02 15.31
C GLY A 264 19.56 14.96 16.26
N PRO A 265 18.80 14.56 17.30
CA PRO A 265 19.28 13.66 18.35
C PRO A 265 19.75 12.29 17.84
N PHE A 266 19.18 11.80 16.74
CA PHE A 266 19.48 10.47 16.21
C PHE A 266 20.91 10.36 15.69
N ARG A 267 21.41 11.41 15.05
CA ARG A 267 22.78 11.43 14.53
C ARG A 267 23.81 11.41 15.67
N THR A 268 23.50 12.01 16.80
CA THR A 268 24.38 12.01 17.99
C THR A 268 24.25 10.75 18.84
N HIS A 269 23.11 10.03 18.75
CA HIS A 269 22.81 8.83 19.52
C HIS A 269 22.66 7.57 18.66
N GLU A 270 23.29 7.54 17.49
CA GLU A 270 23.17 6.43 16.53
C GLU A 270 23.45 5.06 17.17
N GLN A 271 24.53 4.93 17.95
CA GLN A 271 24.89 3.68 18.62
C GLN A 271 23.82 3.23 19.62
N ALA A 272 23.20 4.17 20.34
CA ALA A 272 22.12 3.86 21.27
C ALA A 272 20.88 3.36 20.52
N LEU A 273 20.55 4.01 19.39
CA LEU A 273 19.45 3.60 18.53
C LEU A 273 19.68 2.19 17.96
N LEU A 274 20.86 1.93 17.37
CA LEU A 274 21.21 0.62 16.83
C LEU A 274 21.11 -0.48 17.88
N GLY A 275 21.66 -0.23 19.08
CA GLY A 275 21.59 -1.17 20.20
C GLY A 275 20.17 -1.41 20.70
N ALA A 276 19.32 -0.38 20.76
CA ALA A 276 17.92 -0.51 21.14
C ALA A 276 17.13 -1.33 20.11
N VAL A 277 17.33 -1.05 18.81
CA VAL A 277 16.68 -1.82 17.72
C VAL A 277 17.12 -3.29 17.75
N GLN A 278 18.41 -3.56 17.92
CA GLN A 278 18.93 -4.93 17.98
C GLN A 278 18.35 -5.73 19.17
N ARG A 279 18.08 -5.09 20.31
CA ARG A 279 17.42 -5.71 21.47
C ARG A 279 15.90 -5.71 21.39
N ALA A 280 15.33 -5.16 20.30
CA ALA A 280 13.90 -4.94 20.16
C ALA A 280 13.30 -4.14 21.34
N ASP A 281 14.03 -3.14 21.82
CA ASP A 281 13.66 -2.28 22.95
C ASP A 281 12.93 -1.03 22.43
N LEU A 282 11.63 -1.16 22.24
CA LEU A 282 10.79 -0.10 21.68
C LEU A 282 10.72 1.12 22.63
N ASP A 283 10.73 0.89 23.96
CA ASP A 283 10.69 1.98 24.94
C ASP A 283 11.94 2.87 24.85
N SER A 284 13.13 2.26 24.71
CA SER A 284 14.36 2.99 24.49
C SER A 284 14.37 3.76 23.17
N VAL A 285 13.80 3.19 22.10
CA VAL A 285 13.70 3.87 20.81
C VAL A 285 12.78 5.08 20.93
N GLU A 286 11.58 4.94 21.50
CA GLU A 286 10.66 6.05 21.72
C GLU A 286 11.24 7.13 22.63
N ALA A 287 11.97 6.74 23.66
CA ALA A 287 12.66 7.70 24.53
C ALA A 287 13.74 8.51 23.79
N LEU A 288 14.42 7.91 22.80
CA LEU A 288 15.33 8.63 21.91
C LEU A 288 14.57 9.59 20.99
N PHE A 289 13.45 9.15 20.41
CA PHE A 289 12.60 10.00 19.57
C PHE A 289 12.04 11.18 20.36
N ALA A 290 11.59 10.94 21.59
CA ALA A 290 11.07 11.96 22.49
C ALA A 290 12.12 13.02 22.94
N GLN A 291 13.41 12.85 22.65
CA GLN A 291 14.41 13.91 22.84
C GLN A 291 14.24 15.06 21.84
N SER A 292 13.65 14.81 20.69
CA SER A 292 13.29 15.85 19.72
C SER A 292 12.24 16.80 20.31
N ASP A 293 12.42 18.11 20.10
CA ASP A 293 11.43 19.12 20.50
C ASP A 293 10.08 18.94 19.79
N PHE A 294 10.07 18.26 18.65
CA PHE A 294 8.88 18.00 17.87
C PHE A 294 8.14 16.71 18.25
N LEU A 295 8.72 15.85 19.08
CA LEU A 295 8.19 14.52 19.42
C LEU A 295 7.95 14.35 20.92
N LYS A 296 7.56 15.43 21.61
CA LYS A 296 7.18 15.41 23.03
C LYS A 296 5.78 14.84 23.27
N ASP A 297 4.90 14.90 22.26
CA ASP A 297 3.59 14.29 22.32
C ASP A 297 3.72 12.77 22.11
N PRO A 298 3.20 11.94 23.03
CA PRO A 298 3.39 10.49 22.98
C PRO A 298 2.77 9.83 21.73
N GLU A 299 1.58 10.29 21.29
CA GLU A 299 0.91 9.70 20.14
C GLU A 299 1.63 10.02 18.82
N LEU A 300 2.08 11.26 18.68
CA LEU A 300 2.89 11.66 17.53
C LEU A 300 4.26 10.98 17.55
N CYS A 301 4.88 10.83 18.73
CA CYS A 301 6.13 10.11 18.89
C CYS A 301 6.00 8.64 18.47
N GLU A 302 4.95 7.95 18.94
CA GLU A 302 4.67 6.58 18.54
C GLU A 302 4.47 6.46 17.02
N LEU A 303 3.63 7.32 16.41
CA LEU A 303 3.43 7.33 14.96
C LEU A 303 4.74 7.46 14.19
N ILE A 304 5.57 8.44 14.56
CA ILE A 304 6.83 8.70 13.84
C ILE A 304 7.84 7.58 14.08
N THR A 305 7.88 7.01 15.28
CA THR A 305 8.71 5.83 15.58
C THR A 305 8.32 4.65 14.67
N LEU A 306 7.04 4.31 14.61
CA LEU A 306 6.54 3.23 13.73
C LEU A 306 6.88 3.50 12.26
N ARG A 307 6.66 4.73 11.80
CA ARG A 307 6.96 5.13 10.42
C ARG A 307 8.46 5.00 10.10
N GLU A 308 9.34 5.47 10.96
CA GLU A 308 10.78 5.39 10.72
C GLU A 308 11.29 3.94 10.76
N LEU A 309 10.79 3.10 11.67
CA LEU A 309 11.10 1.67 11.68
C LEU A 309 10.67 1.01 10.36
N TYR A 310 9.46 1.31 9.89
CA TYR A 310 8.92 0.76 8.65
C TYR A 310 9.72 1.19 7.41
N LEU A 311 10.00 2.48 7.25
CA LEU A 311 10.71 3.02 6.09
C LEU A 311 12.16 2.54 6.02
N ASN A 312 12.81 2.33 7.18
CA ASN A 312 14.21 1.92 7.26
C ASN A 312 14.42 0.39 7.31
N PHE A 313 13.36 -0.42 7.22
CA PHE A 313 13.44 -1.89 7.26
C PHE A 313 14.33 -2.48 6.16
N ASN A 314 14.27 -1.95 4.94
CA ASN A 314 15.07 -2.42 3.82
C ASN A 314 16.46 -1.75 3.77
N GLY A 315 16.73 -0.82 4.66
CA GLY A 315 18.03 -0.19 4.84
C GLY A 315 19.08 -1.19 5.39
N LYS A 316 20.34 -0.74 5.40
CA LYS A 316 21.46 -1.54 5.94
C LYS A 316 21.77 -1.18 7.41
N LEU A 317 21.14 -0.13 7.94
CA LEU A 317 21.47 0.45 9.22
C LEU A 317 20.83 -0.30 10.38
N LEU A 318 19.53 -0.56 10.31
CA LEU A 318 18.74 -1.13 11.41
C LEU A 318 18.58 -2.65 11.26
N ASP A 319 18.58 -3.36 12.40
CA ASP A 319 18.34 -4.80 12.43
C ASP A 319 16.87 -5.11 12.10
N ARG A 320 16.65 -5.93 11.06
CA ARG A 320 15.32 -6.29 10.59
C ARG A 320 14.51 -7.10 11.60
N SER A 321 15.15 -8.01 12.30
CA SER A 321 14.48 -8.85 13.31
C SER A 321 14.04 -8.00 14.51
N GLY A 322 14.87 -7.04 14.91
CA GLY A 322 14.53 -6.06 15.95
C GLY A 322 13.36 -5.18 15.54
N ILE A 323 13.33 -4.66 14.30
CA ILE A 323 12.19 -3.88 13.78
C ILE A 323 10.89 -4.71 13.84
N LEU A 324 10.90 -5.95 13.33
CA LEU A 324 9.70 -6.80 13.33
C LEU A 324 9.20 -7.07 14.74
N ALA A 325 10.10 -7.39 15.67
CA ALA A 325 9.74 -7.62 17.07
C ALA A 325 9.19 -6.34 17.76
N MET A 326 9.70 -5.15 17.39
CA MET A 326 9.15 -3.89 17.90
C MET A 326 7.78 -3.58 17.34
N LEU A 327 7.52 -3.87 16.06
CA LEU A 327 6.18 -3.74 15.48
C LEU A 327 5.18 -4.69 16.17
N ASP A 328 5.58 -5.94 16.47
CA ASP A 328 4.75 -6.89 17.23
C ASP A 328 4.42 -6.34 18.63
N LYS A 329 5.41 -5.78 19.34
CA LYS A 329 5.18 -5.11 20.63
C LYS A 329 4.24 -3.91 20.53
N ALA A 330 4.35 -3.10 19.49
CA ALA A 330 3.48 -1.96 19.28
C ALA A 330 2.02 -2.37 19.05
N VAL A 331 1.77 -3.50 18.36
CA VAL A 331 0.42 -4.06 18.21
C VAL A 331 -0.23 -4.35 19.55
N GLU A 332 0.55 -4.90 20.49
CA GLU A 332 0.04 -5.33 21.81
C GLU A 332 -0.15 -4.18 22.80
N ARG A 333 0.72 -3.15 22.73
CA ARG A 333 0.79 -2.12 23.79
C ARG A 333 0.22 -0.76 23.41
N SER A 334 -0.03 -0.47 22.12
CA SER A 334 -0.51 0.83 21.69
C SER A 334 -1.83 1.20 22.40
N ALA A 335 -1.83 2.36 23.05
CA ALA A 335 -3.04 2.89 23.67
C ALA A 335 -4.06 3.35 22.61
N ARG A 336 -3.60 3.58 21.37
CA ARG A 336 -4.43 3.95 20.23
C ARG A 336 -4.66 2.76 19.31
N PRO A 337 -5.92 2.27 19.20
CA PRO A 337 -6.22 1.10 18.36
C PRO A 337 -5.87 1.26 16.88
N ASP A 338 -5.89 2.49 16.35
CA ASP A 338 -5.50 2.79 14.96
C ASP A 338 -3.98 2.69 14.75
N LEU A 339 -3.13 3.12 15.71
CA LEU A 339 -1.69 2.94 15.64
C LEU A 339 -1.29 1.47 15.83
N GLY A 340 -1.97 0.73 16.72
CA GLY A 340 -1.77 -0.72 16.83
C GLY A 340 -2.12 -1.47 15.53
N ARG A 341 -3.22 -1.11 14.86
CA ARG A 341 -3.55 -1.64 13.53
C ARG A 341 -2.53 -1.24 12.47
N LEU A 342 -2.03 -0.01 12.51
CA LEU A 342 -0.97 0.45 11.62
C LEU A 342 0.29 -0.41 11.77
N ALA A 343 0.74 -0.64 13.02
CA ALA A 343 1.88 -1.52 13.30
C ALA A 343 1.68 -2.93 12.74
N ALA A 344 0.48 -3.51 12.92
CA ALA A 344 0.12 -4.81 12.34
C ALA A 344 0.15 -4.81 10.81
N ASN A 345 -0.35 -3.74 10.18
CA ASN A 345 -0.32 -3.58 8.72
C ASN A 345 1.11 -3.41 8.19
N MET A 346 1.94 -2.63 8.86
CA MET A 346 3.37 -2.48 8.56
C MET A 346 4.08 -3.83 8.66
N ARG A 347 3.87 -4.56 9.75
CA ARG A 347 4.43 -5.90 9.96
C ARG A 347 4.05 -6.85 8.83
N TRP A 348 2.77 -6.87 8.46
CA TRP A 348 2.27 -7.67 7.35
C TRP A 348 2.92 -7.26 6.02
N ASP A 349 2.97 -5.97 5.70
CA ASP A 349 3.54 -5.48 4.44
C ASP A 349 5.03 -5.82 4.30
N LEU A 350 5.77 -5.76 5.39
CA LEU A 350 7.19 -6.08 5.43
C LEU A 350 7.48 -7.58 5.28
N THR A 351 6.55 -8.46 5.66
CA THR A 351 6.79 -9.91 5.73
C THR A 351 5.95 -10.75 4.78
N ALA A 352 4.76 -10.26 4.38
CA ALA A 352 3.86 -11.00 3.51
C ALA A 352 4.53 -11.32 2.17
N MET A 353 4.53 -12.58 1.80
CA MET A 353 5.15 -13.09 0.57
C MET A 353 6.60 -12.65 0.37
N LYS A 354 7.38 -12.47 1.44
CA LYS A 354 8.82 -12.18 1.38
C LYS A 354 9.64 -13.46 1.61
N PRO A 355 10.87 -13.55 1.07
CA PRO A 355 11.77 -14.66 1.40
C PRO A 355 11.93 -14.81 2.92
N GLY A 356 11.84 -16.04 3.41
CA GLY A 356 11.82 -16.39 4.84
C GLY A 356 10.42 -16.37 5.47
N GLY A 357 9.40 -15.81 4.80
CA GLY A 357 8.00 -15.89 5.21
C GLY A 357 7.32 -17.17 4.72
N HIS A 358 6.01 -17.28 4.97
CA HIS A 358 5.19 -18.44 4.61
C HIS A 358 4.14 -18.08 3.55
N LEU A 359 3.59 -19.10 2.89
CA LEU A 359 2.38 -18.92 2.08
C LEU A 359 1.20 -18.49 2.96
N PRO A 360 0.27 -17.68 2.45
CA PRO A 360 -0.90 -17.26 3.22
C PRO A 360 -1.87 -18.42 3.42
N ALA A 361 -2.68 -18.34 4.49
CA ALA A 361 -3.78 -19.27 4.77
C ALA A 361 -4.94 -19.06 3.78
N LEU A 362 -4.65 -19.29 2.50
CA LEU A 362 -5.59 -19.14 1.39
C LEU A 362 -6.28 -20.48 1.14
N VAL A 363 -7.61 -20.46 1.00
CA VAL A 363 -8.39 -21.64 0.65
C VAL A 363 -8.60 -21.66 -0.87
N LEU A 364 -8.09 -22.71 -1.49
CA LEU A 364 -8.23 -23.00 -2.92
C LEU A 364 -9.17 -24.20 -3.12
N ARG A 365 -9.51 -24.53 -4.35
CA ARG A 365 -10.24 -25.75 -4.71
C ARG A 365 -9.36 -26.64 -5.58
N ASP A 366 -9.37 -27.94 -5.33
CA ASP A 366 -8.79 -28.91 -6.26
C ASP A 366 -9.68 -29.13 -7.50
N LEU A 367 -9.26 -30.00 -8.41
CA LEU A 367 -10.00 -30.27 -9.64
C LEU A 367 -11.36 -30.97 -9.38
N GLU A 368 -11.52 -31.61 -8.24
CA GLU A 368 -12.76 -32.22 -7.76
C GLU A 368 -13.65 -31.25 -6.95
N GLY A 369 -13.19 -30.01 -6.74
CA GLY A 369 -13.92 -28.96 -6.02
C GLY A 369 -13.75 -29.00 -4.50
N ARG A 370 -12.88 -29.88 -3.95
CA ARG A 370 -12.59 -29.94 -2.50
C ARG A 370 -11.73 -28.75 -2.08
N GLN A 371 -12.00 -28.22 -0.90
CA GLN A 371 -11.23 -27.12 -0.34
C GLN A 371 -9.87 -27.60 0.21
N VAL A 372 -8.83 -26.89 -0.13
CA VAL A 372 -7.45 -27.14 0.29
C VAL A 372 -6.82 -25.84 0.76
N ARG A 373 -6.10 -25.86 1.87
CA ARG A 373 -5.36 -24.68 2.37
C ARG A 373 -3.97 -24.63 1.75
N LEU A 374 -3.64 -23.53 1.12
CA LEU A 374 -2.37 -23.32 0.43
C LEU A 374 -1.16 -23.37 1.38
N ASP A 375 -1.28 -22.83 2.59
CA ASP A 375 -0.22 -22.82 3.62
C ASP A 375 0.16 -24.21 4.15
N THR A 376 -0.62 -25.24 3.84
CA THR A 376 -0.32 -26.62 4.25
C THR A 376 0.33 -27.47 3.14
N LEU A 377 0.56 -26.88 1.96
CA LEU A 377 1.02 -27.62 0.78
C LEU A 377 2.55 -27.64 0.60
N GLY A 378 3.30 -26.90 1.43
CA GLY A 378 4.75 -26.87 1.38
C GLY A 378 5.37 -28.24 1.70
N THR A 379 6.29 -28.67 0.87
CA THR A 379 7.16 -29.85 1.08
C THR A 379 8.62 -29.41 1.15
N GLU A 380 9.57 -30.35 1.17
CA GLU A 380 11.02 -30.02 1.24
C GLU A 380 11.45 -29.00 0.18
N ALA A 381 10.94 -29.12 -1.05
CA ALA A 381 11.12 -28.12 -2.09
C ALA A 381 9.83 -28.06 -2.91
N THR A 382 9.21 -26.89 -2.96
CA THR A 382 7.94 -26.67 -3.69
C THR A 382 8.04 -25.46 -4.61
N CYS A 383 7.59 -25.62 -5.86
CA CYS A 383 7.40 -24.53 -6.80
C CYS A 383 5.91 -24.27 -6.93
N VAL A 384 5.46 -23.07 -6.56
CA VAL A 384 4.07 -22.61 -6.75
C VAL A 384 4.05 -21.70 -7.97
N ALA A 385 3.29 -22.09 -9.00
CA ALA A 385 3.06 -21.33 -10.22
C ALA A 385 1.64 -20.76 -10.22
N VAL A 386 1.45 -19.47 -10.44
CA VAL A 386 0.14 -18.83 -10.59
C VAL A 386 -0.02 -18.43 -12.04
N THR A 387 -1.09 -18.89 -12.69
CA THR A 387 -1.28 -18.83 -14.12
C THR A 387 -2.76 -18.71 -14.51
N ALA A 388 -3.05 -18.55 -15.80
CA ALA A 388 -4.41 -18.65 -16.35
C ALA A 388 -4.36 -19.09 -17.82
N ALA A 389 -5.34 -19.85 -18.28
CA ALA A 389 -5.44 -20.37 -19.65
C ALA A 389 -5.55 -19.26 -20.71
N TRP A 390 -6.22 -18.14 -20.39
CA TRP A 390 -6.37 -16.98 -21.28
C TRP A 390 -5.09 -16.15 -21.45
N CYS A 391 -4.05 -16.42 -20.65
CA CYS A 391 -2.81 -15.65 -20.65
C CYS A 391 -1.76 -16.33 -21.56
N THR A 392 -1.54 -15.80 -22.75
CA THR A 392 -0.60 -16.36 -23.75
C THR A 392 0.84 -16.45 -23.21
N TYR A 393 1.30 -15.44 -22.47
CA TYR A 393 2.63 -15.45 -21.86
C TYR A 393 2.72 -16.52 -20.75
N CYS A 394 1.63 -16.74 -20.02
CA CYS A 394 1.57 -17.80 -19.02
C CYS A 394 1.77 -19.18 -19.66
N THR A 395 1.11 -19.45 -20.79
CA THR A 395 1.23 -20.73 -21.52
C THR A 395 2.69 -21.01 -21.92
N GLN A 396 3.41 -19.99 -22.36
CA GLN A 396 4.84 -20.12 -22.72
C GLN A 396 5.69 -20.47 -21.51
N GLU A 397 5.50 -19.78 -20.37
CA GLU A 397 6.24 -20.05 -19.15
C GLU A 397 5.90 -21.41 -18.53
N MET A 398 4.62 -21.82 -18.63
CA MET A 398 4.19 -23.15 -18.16
C MET A 398 4.80 -24.27 -19.03
N ALA A 399 4.96 -24.06 -20.33
CA ALA A 399 5.68 -25.00 -21.21
C ALA A 399 7.20 -25.08 -20.85
N ALA A 400 7.80 -23.95 -20.51
CA ALA A 400 9.18 -23.93 -20.01
C ALA A 400 9.30 -24.65 -18.64
N LEU A 401 8.32 -24.47 -17.74
CA LEU A 401 8.25 -25.20 -16.47
C LEU A 401 8.10 -26.70 -16.69
N GLU A 402 7.31 -27.13 -17.69
CA GLU A 402 7.18 -28.54 -18.07
C GLU A 402 8.51 -29.13 -18.55
N ALA A 403 9.30 -28.37 -19.31
CA ALA A 403 10.63 -28.83 -19.71
C ALA A 403 11.55 -29.00 -18.49
N LEU A 404 11.51 -28.08 -17.53
CA LEU A 404 12.28 -28.18 -16.29
C LEU A 404 11.78 -29.31 -15.37
N SER A 405 10.49 -29.59 -15.34
CA SER A 405 9.94 -30.65 -14.49
C SER A 405 10.44 -32.05 -14.85
N LYS A 406 10.82 -32.29 -16.11
CA LYS A 406 11.39 -33.56 -16.56
C LYS A 406 12.73 -33.86 -15.86
N GLU A 407 13.51 -32.85 -15.57
CA GLU A 407 14.81 -32.99 -14.88
C GLU A 407 14.67 -32.84 -13.37
N TYR A 408 13.91 -31.84 -12.89
CA TYR A 408 13.85 -31.45 -11.48
C TYR A 408 12.64 -31.98 -10.73
N GLY A 409 11.62 -32.54 -11.40
CA GLY A 409 10.39 -33.07 -10.79
C GLY A 409 10.61 -34.10 -9.66
N PRO A 410 11.65 -34.98 -9.73
CA PRO A 410 11.97 -35.87 -8.60
C PRO A 410 12.41 -35.14 -7.33
N TYR A 411 12.82 -33.89 -7.41
CA TYR A 411 13.41 -33.11 -6.31
C TYR A 411 12.53 -31.92 -5.89
N VAL A 412 11.62 -31.48 -6.76
CA VAL A 412 10.79 -30.29 -6.54
C VAL A 412 9.34 -30.61 -6.84
N HIS A 413 8.48 -30.45 -5.84
CA HIS A 413 7.02 -30.58 -6.01
C HIS A 413 6.47 -29.33 -6.71
N ILE A 414 5.73 -29.49 -7.80
CA ILE A 414 5.12 -28.38 -8.53
C ILE A 414 3.64 -28.30 -8.18
N ILE A 415 3.19 -27.12 -7.83
CA ILE A 415 1.79 -26.76 -7.57
C ILE A 415 1.45 -25.62 -8.52
N ALA A 416 0.36 -25.73 -9.27
CA ALA A 416 -0.14 -24.67 -10.13
C ALA A 416 -1.51 -24.16 -9.63
N ILE A 417 -1.69 -22.85 -9.62
CA ILE A 417 -2.92 -22.16 -9.24
C ILE A 417 -3.46 -21.45 -10.48
N SER A 418 -4.65 -21.86 -10.93
CA SER A 418 -5.35 -21.22 -12.03
C SER A 418 -6.17 -20.04 -11.54
N LEU A 419 -6.04 -18.91 -12.23
CA LEU A 419 -6.88 -17.72 -12.07
C LEU A 419 -7.92 -17.62 -13.22
N ASP A 420 -8.27 -18.73 -13.83
CA ASP A 420 -9.33 -18.75 -14.83
C ASP A 420 -10.68 -18.43 -14.20
N HIS A 421 -11.55 -17.78 -14.96
CA HIS A 421 -12.88 -17.40 -14.49
C HIS A 421 -13.81 -18.62 -14.28
N ASP A 422 -13.78 -19.57 -15.23
CA ASP A 422 -14.56 -20.83 -15.17
C ASP A 422 -13.60 -22.03 -14.98
N PRO A 423 -13.88 -22.95 -14.06
CA PRO A 423 -13.14 -24.21 -13.94
C PRO A 423 -13.09 -25.05 -15.23
N LYS A 424 -14.01 -24.82 -16.18
CA LYS A 424 -13.97 -25.47 -17.50
C LYS A 424 -12.76 -25.03 -18.32
N ASP A 425 -12.36 -23.77 -18.22
CA ASP A 425 -11.21 -23.24 -18.97
C ASP A 425 -9.93 -23.91 -18.52
N LEU A 426 -9.75 -24.09 -17.21
CA LEU A 426 -8.65 -24.88 -16.66
C LEU A 426 -8.69 -26.34 -17.17
N ARG A 427 -9.86 -27.01 -17.14
CA ARG A 427 -9.97 -28.39 -17.65
C ARG A 427 -9.64 -28.50 -19.12
N ASN A 428 -10.10 -27.56 -19.95
CA ASN A 428 -9.76 -27.50 -21.38
C ASN A 428 -8.25 -27.27 -21.59
N TYR A 429 -7.67 -26.40 -20.80
CA TYR A 429 -6.23 -26.16 -20.82
C TYR A 429 -5.44 -27.43 -20.50
N LEU A 430 -5.79 -28.14 -19.45
CA LEU A 430 -5.13 -29.38 -19.04
C LEU A 430 -5.28 -30.49 -20.07
N ALA A 431 -6.45 -30.61 -20.70
CA ALA A 431 -6.65 -31.57 -21.79
C ALA A 431 -5.73 -31.31 -23.01
N ALA A 432 -5.40 -30.02 -23.24
CA ALA A 432 -4.47 -29.62 -24.32
C ALA A 432 -2.99 -29.74 -23.93
N HIS A 433 -2.68 -29.83 -22.61
CA HIS A 433 -1.31 -29.87 -22.09
C HIS A 433 -1.10 -31.06 -21.14
N PRO A 434 -1.18 -32.31 -21.62
CA PRO A 434 -1.10 -33.52 -20.79
C PRO A 434 0.25 -33.73 -20.10
N GLY A 435 1.30 -33.03 -20.53
CA GLY A 435 2.62 -33.07 -19.89
C GLY A 435 2.72 -32.26 -18.60
N GLN A 436 1.71 -31.48 -18.27
CA GLN A 436 1.64 -30.69 -17.04
C GLN A 436 0.87 -31.46 -15.96
N ASP A 437 1.36 -32.62 -15.57
CA ASP A 437 0.74 -33.62 -14.70
C ASP A 437 0.95 -33.39 -13.20
N TRP A 438 1.39 -32.20 -12.80
CA TRP A 438 1.54 -31.78 -11.40
C TRP A 438 0.20 -31.40 -10.76
N THR A 439 0.25 -31.02 -9.48
CA THR A 439 -0.98 -30.69 -8.72
C THR A 439 -1.52 -29.33 -9.14
N TRP A 440 -2.79 -29.29 -9.51
CA TRP A 440 -3.50 -28.07 -9.90
C TRP A 440 -4.58 -27.69 -8.90
N TYR A 441 -4.67 -26.41 -8.63
CA TYR A 441 -5.72 -25.81 -7.83
C TYR A 441 -6.40 -24.67 -8.60
N PHE A 442 -7.67 -24.49 -8.32
CA PHE A 442 -8.46 -23.43 -8.88
C PHE A 442 -8.60 -22.30 -7.84
N GLY A 443 -8.02 -21.17 -8.11
CA GLY A 443 -8.16 -19.93 -7.36
C GLY A 443 -9.31 -19.07 -7.89
N GLY A 444 -9.66 -19.26 -9.15
CA GLY A 444 -10.67 -18.47 -9.82
C GLY A 444 -10.28 -17.00 -9.89
N ASP A 445 -11.28 -16.17 -10.04
CA ASP A 445 -11.17 -14.72 -9.98
C ASP A 445 -11.31 -14.17 -8.55
N ASP A 446 -11.05 -15.01 -7.53
CA ASP A 446 -11.08 -14.57 -6.14
C ASP A 446 -9.98 -13.55 -5.88
N PRO A 447 -10.33 -12.30 -5.45
CA PRO A 447 -9.36 -11.27 -5.17
C PRO A 447 -8.40 -11.64 -4.05
N ALA A 448 -8.87 -12.46 -3.09
CA ALA A 448 -8.02 -12.91 -2.00
C ALA A 448 -6.77 -13.65 -2.51
N VAL A 449 -6.89 -14.38 -3.62
CA VAL A 449 -5.72 -15.03 -4.25
C VAL A 449 -4.70 -13.99 -4.69
N MET A 450 -5.14 -12.96 -5.42
CA MET A 450 -4.25 -11.92 -5.91
C MET A 450 -3.65 -11.09 -4.77
N ASP A 451 -4.48 -10.68 -3.81
CA ASP A 451 -4.07 -9.79 -2.72
C ASP A 451 -3.18 -10.51 -1.70
N LEU A 452 -3.53 -11.72 -1.27
CA LEU A 452 -2.77 -12.49 -0.30
C LEU A 452 -1.43 -13.01 -0.88
N LEU A 453 -1.41 -13.43 -2.14
CA LEU A 453 -0.18 -13.80 -2.85
C LEU A 453 0.60 -12.57 -3.36
N ARG A 454 0.08 -11.34 -3.15
CA ARG A 454 0.69 -10.08 -3.62
C ARG A 454 1.05 -10.11 -5.10
N LEU A 455 0.16 -10.67 -5.91
CA LEU A 455 0.34 -10.76 -7.35
C LEU A 455 0.27 -9.38 -8.00
N ARG A 456 1.29 -9.04 -8.76
CA ARG A 456 1.34 -7.82 -9.59
C ARG A 456 1.04 -8.12 -11.05
N ALA A 457 1.36 -9.34 -11.47
CA ALA A 457 1.15 -9.86 -12.81
C ALA A 457 1.16 -11.39 -12.76
N ILE A 458 0.65 -12.05 -13.80
CA ILE A 458 0.79 -13.47 -14.05
C ILE A 458 1.55 -13.70 -15.38
N PRO A 459 2.30 -14.83 -15.50
CA PRO A 459 2.49 -15.84 -14.47
C PRO A 459 3.39 -15.34 -13.34
N ALA A 460 3.15 -15.84 -12.13
CA ALA A 460 4.02 -15.59 -10.98
C ALA A 460 4.50 -16.94 -10.42
N PHE A 461 5.74 -16.96 -9.94
CA PHE A 461 6.35 -18.17 -9.41
C PHE A 461 6.89 -17.91 -8.01
N TYR A 462 6.77 -18.91 -7.14
CA TYR A 462 7.31 -18.89 -5.78
C TYR A 462 8.01 -20.21 -5.51
N LEU A 463 9.16 -20.15 -4.86
CA LEU A 463 9.89 -21.36 -4.46
C LEU A 463 9.97 -21.42 -2.95
N LEU A 464 9.61 -22.57 -2.39
CA LEU A 464 9.68 -22.86 -0.96
C LEU A 464 10.79 -23.87 -0.68
N ASN A 465 11.36 -23.76 0.50
CA ASN A 465 12.21 -24.78 1.11
C ASN A 465 11.56 -25.13 2.48
N GLY A 466 10.95 -26.30 2.55
CA GLY A 466 9.98 -26.60 3.62
C GLY A 466 8.72 -25.75 3.47
N ASP A 467 8.32 -25.10 4.53
CA ASP A 467 7.17 -24.19 4.61
C ASP A 467 7.54 -22.71 4.35
N ALA A 468 8.84 -22.41 4.27
CA ALA A 468 9.34 -21.05 4.10
C ALA A 468 9.60 -20.70 2.62
N LEU A 469 9.22 -19.48 2.23
CA LEU A 469 9.51 -18.92 0.91
C LEU A 469 11.03 -18.71 0.74
N ALA A 470 11.63 -19.44 -0.18
CA ALA A 470 13.03 -19.29 -0.53
C ALA A 470 13.24 -18.19 -1.59
N GLN A 471 12.28 -18.08 -2.54
CA GLN A 471 12.23 -17.04 -3.57
C GLN A 471 10.80 -16.55 -3.74
N SER A 472 10.58 -15.23 -3.69
CA SER A 472 9.25 -14.62 -3.78
C SER A 472 9.32 -13.17 -4.29
N PRO A 473 8.94 -12.92 -5.56
CA PRO A 473 8.70 -13.89 -6.61
C PRO A 473 10.01 -14.60 -7.04
N ALA A 474 9.89 -15.82 -7.56
CA ALA A 474 10.98 -16.51 -8.20
C ALA A 474 11.12 -16.04 -9.67
N PRO A 475 12.31 -16.13 -10.27
CA PRO A 475 12.49 -15.86 -11.68
C PRO A 475 11.66 -16.82 -12.55
N PRO A 476 11.25 -16.40 -13.77
CA PRO A 476 10.44 -17.23 -14.65
C PRO A 476 11.19 -18.49 -15.11
N PRO A 477 10.48 -19.58 -15.42
CA PRO A 477 11.06 -20.83 -15.91
C PRO A 477 11.95 -20.67 -17.14
N SER A 478 11.57 -19.80 -18.07
CA SER A 478 12.35 -19.51 -19.29
C SER A 478 13.67 -18.78 -19.00
N ASN A 479 13.78 -18.12 -17.83
CA ASN A 479 14.96 -17.30 -17.53
C ASN A 479 15.28 -17.24 -16.03
N GLY A 480 16.26 -18.02 -15.60
CA GLY A 480 16.86 -17.96 -14.27
C GLY A 480 16.37 -19.02 -13.26
N MET A 481 15.19 -19.62 -13.41
CA MET A 481 14.68 -20.63 -12.50
C MET A 481 15.54 -21.89 -12.48
N ALA A 482 16.03 -22.34 -13.62
CA ALA A 482 16.87 -23.56 -13.75
C ALA A 482 18.07 -23.56 -12.80
N ALA A 483 18.76 -22.42 -12.66
CA ALA A 483 19.92 -22.29 -11.77
C ALA A 483 19.56 -22.50 -10.29
N ILE A 484 18.34 -22.09 -9.89
CA ILE A 484 17.86 -22.27 -8.51
C ILE A 484 17.44 -23.71 -8.29
N LEU A 485 16.71 -24.31 -9.24
CA LEU A 485 16.30 -25.72 -9.18
C LEU A 485 17.52 -26.65 -9.14
N HIS A 486 18.57 -26.33 -9.87
CA HIS A 486 19.83 -27.08 -9.82
C HIS A 486 20.45 -27.07 -8.42
N LYS A 487 20.44 -25.93 -7.71
CA LYS A 487 20.91 -25.86 -6.32
C LYS A 487 20.06 -26.71 -5.38
N LEU A 488 18.72 -26.66 -5.53
CA LEU A 488 17.80 -27.46 -4.72
C LEU A 488 18.02 -28.96 -4.95
N LYS A 489 18.23 -29.39 -6.21
CA LYS A 489 18.59 -30.75 -6.56
C LYS A 489 19.89 -31.19 -5.86
N ALA A 490 20.96 -30.39 -5.99
CA ALA A 490 22.25 -30.69 -5.35
C ALA A 490 22.12 -30.82 -3.82
N GLN A 491 21.36 -29.94 -3.18
CA GLN A 491 21.10 -30.02 -1.74
C GLN A 491 20.30 -31.28 -1.34
N ALA A 492 19.31 -31.67 -2.15
CA ALA A 492 18.54 -32.89 -1.91
C ALA A 492 19.41 -34.15 -2.07
N GLU A 493 20.27 -34.18 -3.10
CA GLU A 493 21.22 -35.30 -3.32
C GLU A 493 22.23 -35.41 -2.19
N GLU A 494 22.75 -34.30 -1.68
CA GLU A 494 23.69 -34.29 -0.56
C GLU A 494 23.02 -34.79 0.73
N ARG A 495 21.80 -34.36 1.02
CA ARG A 495 21.00 -34.87 2.17
C ARG A 495 20.75 -36.38 2.08
N ASN A 496 20.43 -36.87 0.88
CA ASN A 496 20.22 -38.31 0.67
C ASN A 496 21.50 -39.13 0.86
N LYS A 497 22.68 -38.60 0.52
CA LYS A 497 23.97 -39.24 0.82
C LYS A 497 24.25 -39.33 2.32
N LEU A 498 23.81 -38.37 3.10
CA LEU A 498 23.95 -38.33 4.57
C LEU A 498 22.94 -39.21 5.33
N ARG A 499 21.89 -39.71 4.65
CA ARG A 499 20.82 -40.56 5.22
C ARG A 499 20.60 -41.81 4.34
N PRO A 500 21.54 -42.73 4.27
CA PRO A 500 21.47 -43.87 3.33
C PRO A 500 20.31 -44.85 3.62
N ASP A 501 19.73 -44.84 4.83
CA ASP A 501 18.66 -45.79 5.24
C ASP A 501 17.23 -45.33 4.92
N GLN A 502 17.05 -44.10 4.44
CA GLN A 502 15.74 -43.66 3.98
C GLN A 502 15.80 -43.60 2.44
N GLY A 503 15.28 -44.67 1.81
CA GLY A 503 15.17 -44.71 0.34
C GLY A 503 14.45 -43.47 -0.23
N PRO A 504 14.55 -43.19 -1.55
CA PRO A 504 13.92 -42.01 -2.17
C PRO A 504 12.46 -41.92 -1.77
N PRO A 505 11.95 -40.70 -1.50
CA PRO A 505 10.56 -40.52 -1.07
C PRO A 505 9.62 -41.21 -2.07
N PRO A 506 8.57 -41.90 -1.58
CA PRO A 506 7.68 -42.65 -2.46
C PRO A 506 7.08 -41.68 -3.48
N ARG A 507 7.23 -41.99 -4.77
CA ARG A 507 6.43 -41.34 -5.81
C ARG A 507 4.99 -41.43 -5.38
N GLN A 508 4.35 -40.29 -5.17
CA GLN A 508 2.91 -40.27 -4.91
C GLN A 508 2.21 -40.89 -6.13
N ARG A 509 1.98 -42.20 -6.02
CA ARG A 509 1.07 -42.89 -6.93
C ARG A 509 -0.34 -42.49 -6.56
N GLU A 510 -1.02 -41.94 -7.54
CA GLU A 510 -2.44 -41.71 -7.62
C GLU A 510 -3.27 -42.71 -6.81
N ARG A 511 -4.15 -42.18 -5.98
CA ARG A 511 -5.42 -42.88 -5.75
C ARG A 511 -6.37 -42.43 -6.86
N ARG A 512 -6.66 -43.36 -7.74
CA ARG A 512 -7.72 -43.28 -8.76
C ARG A 512 -9.07 -42.97 -8.11
#